data_8fcb56d00ad9dbb2a869ea1b40a6c065
#
_entry.id   8fcb56d00ad9dbb2a869ea1b40a6c065
#
_cell.length_a   1.000
_cell.length_b   1.000
_cell.length_c   1.000
_cell.angle_alpha   90.00
_cell.angle_beta   90.00
_cell.angle_gamma   90.00
#
_symmetry.space_group_name_H-M   'P 1'
#
loop_
_entity.id
_entity.type
_entity.pdbx_description
1 polymer ?
#
loop_
_entity_poly.entity_id
_entity_poly.type
_entity_poly.pdbx_seq_one_letter_code
_entity_poly.pdbx_strand_id
1 'polypeptide(L)'
;MSIRDTVTGVQHVGIPTTDLEGTIAYYERLGFECLGIYPNGEDRCTFLRLNNLTLEVWTMDPTPMENGAINHFALDSTDIEASFAEAQKLGLNFAEGSIQHID
;
A
#
# COMPACT_ATOMS: atom_id res chain seq x y z
N MET A 1 -10.56 -4.54 31.43
CA MET A 1 -10.63 -4.31 29.97
C MET A 1 -9.30 -4.66 29.34
N SER A 2 -9.30 -5.43 28.30
CA SER A 2 -8.09 -5.79 27.57
C SER A 2 -7.97 -4.96 26.29
N ILE A 3 -6.79 -4.98 25.68
CA ILE A 3 -6.55 -4.28 24.42
C ILE A 3 -7.55 -4.73 23.35
N ARG A 4 -7.85 -6.03 23.29
CA ARG A 4 -8.78 -6.55 22.27
C ARG A 4 -10.18 -5.98 22.39
N ASP A 5 -10.56 -5.46 23.55
CA ASP A 5 -11.91 -4.89 23.75
C ASP A 5 -12.05 -3.50 23.13
N THR A 6 -10.94 -2.82 22.90
CA THR A 6 -10.95 -1.43 22.41
C THR A 6 -10.28 -1.26 21.05
N VAL A 7 -9.41 -2.18 20.64
CA VAL A 7 -8.77 -2.13 19.32
C VAL A 7 -9.69 -2.78 18.30
N THR A 8 -10.06 -2.04 17.28
CA THR A 8 -11.08 -2.46 16.30
C THR A 8 -10.50 -2.94 14.96
N GLY A 9 -9.19 -2.78 14.75
CA GLY A 9 -8.56 -3.23 13.52
C GLY A 9 -7.34 -2.39 13.17
N VAL A 10 -6.97 -2.42 11.90
CA VAL A 10 -5.84 -1.65 11.38
C VAL A 10 -6.32 -0.26 10.99
N GLN A 11 -5.69 0.78 11.52
CA GLN A 11 -6.03 2.14 11.16
C GLN A 11 -5.24 2.58 9.92
N HIS A 12 -3.94 2.27 9.90
CA HIS A 12 -3.12 2.52 8.72
C HIS A 12 -1.88 1.64 8.75
N VAL A 13 -1.23 1.53 7.60
CA VAL A 13 0.06 0.85 7.45
C VAL A 13 1.08 1.89 7.01
N GLY A 14 2.24 1.92 7.65
CA GLY A 14 3.29 2.88 7.34
C GLY A 14 4.30 2.35 6.35
N ILE A 15 4.65 3.14 5.34
CA ILE A 15 5.61 2.79 4.30
C ILE A 15 6.57 3.96 4.08
N PRO A 16 7.87 3.81 4.42
CA PRO A 16 8.84 4.84 4.09
C PRO A 16 9.24 4.76 2.63
N THR A 17 9.65 5.88 2.05
CA THR A 17 10.11 5.93 0.67
C THR A 17 11.15 7.03 0.49
N THR A 18 12.04 6.84 -0.49
CA THR A 18 12.96 7.90 -0.92
C THR A 18 12.35 8.73 -2.06
N ASP A 19 11.19 8.31 -2.59
CA ASP A 19 10.52 8.97 -3.73
C ASP A 19 9.02 9.05 -3.46
N LEU A 20 8.60 10.13 -2.80
CA LEU A 20 7.20 10.30 -2.41
C LEU A 20 6.28 10.40 -3.62
N GLU A 21 6.64 11.23 -4.61
CA GLU A 21 5.81 11.44 -5.79
C GLU A 21 5.65 10.15 -6.60
N GLY A 22 6.73 9.39 -6.78
CA GLY A 22 6.69 8.11 -7.49
C GLY A 22 5.85 7.08 -6.76
N THR A 23 5.94 7.04 -5.43
CA THR A 23 5.15 6.12 -4.62
C THR A 23 3.66 6.48 -4.69
N ILE A 24 3.32 7.76 -4.61
CA ILE A 24 1.94 8.23 -4.76
C ILE A 24 1.40 7.82 -6.14
N ALA A 25 2.16 8.07 -7.20
CA ALA A 25 1.73 7.75 -8.56
C ALA A 25 1.49 6.25 -8.73
N TYR A 26 2.36 5.42 -8.14
CA TYR A 26 2.20 3.96 -8.19
C TYR A 26 0.87 3.52 -7.57
N TYR A 27 0.58 3.99 -6.36
CA TYR A 27 -0.64 3.59 -5.67
C TYR A 27 -1.89 4.21 -6.28
N GLU A 28 -1.80 5.42 -6.85
CA GLU A 28 -2.92 6.01 -7.56
C GLU A 28 -3.33 5.17 -8.78
N ARG A 29 -2.36 4.54 -9.45
CA ARG A 29 -2.69 3.62 -10.55
C ARG A 29 -3.51 2.42 -10.07
N LEU A 30 -3.32 2.00 -8.83
CA LEU A 30 -4.10 0.91 -8.23
C LEU A 30 -5.49 1.36 -7.78
N GLY A 31 -5.77 2.66 -7.81
CA GLY A 31 -7.04 3.20 -7.38
C GLY A 31 -7.02 3.87 -6.02
N PHE A 32 -5.85 4.02 -5.38
CA PHE A 32 -5.76 4.74 -4.12
C PHE A 32 -5.99 6.23 -4.36
N GLU A 33 -6.64 6.88 -3.40
CA GLU A 33 -6.84 8.32 -3.40
C GLU A 33 -5.81 8.97 -2.49
N CYS A 34 -5.10 9.98 -3.00
CA CYS A 34 -4.17 10.77 -2.19
C CYS A 34 -4.97 11.80 -1.40
N LEU A 35 -4.91 11.73 -0.08
CA LEU A 35 -5.68 12.61 0.80
C LEU A 35 -4.98 13.94 1.08
N GLY A 36 -3.78 14.14 0.54
CA GLY A 36 -3.01 15.35 0.70
C GLY A 36 -1.55 15.06 1.02
N ILE A 37 -0.73 16.08 0.91
CA ILE A 37 0.70 16.00 1.24
C ILE A 37 0.96 16.99 2.37
N TYR A 38 1.60 16.54 3.43
CA TYR A 38 1.79 17.29 4.64
C TYR A 38 3.26 17.36 5.04
N PRO A 39 3.68 18.43 5.73
CA PRO A 39 5.04 18.46 6.26
C PRO A 39 5.23 17.40 7.34
N ASN A 40 6.44 16.83 7.39
CA ASN A 40 6.84 15.83 8.38
C ASN A 40 8.27 16.19 8.81
N GLY A 41 8.39 17.15 9.75
CA GLY A 41 9.68 17.75 10.05
C GLY A 41 10.21 18.51 8.82
N GLU A 42 11.41 18.12 8.35
CA GLU A 42 11.98 18.67 7.12
C GLU A 42 11.53 17.92 5.88
N ASP A 43 10.86 16.78 6.07
CA ASP A 43 10.37 15.90 5.01
C ASP A 43 8.88 16.07 4.81
N ARG A 44 8.26 15.16 4.06
CA ARG A 44 6.84 15.21 3.76
C ARG A 44 6.23 13.83 3.95
N CYS A 45 4.93 13.81 4.21
CA CYS A 45 4.18 12.56 4.26
C CYS A 45 2.84 12.73 3.56
N THR A 46 2.21 11.61 3.25
CA THR A 46 0.89 11.56 2.66
C THR A 46 0.10 10.39 3.22
N PHE A 47 -1.21 10.46 3.05
CA PHE A 47 -2.11 9.33 3.33
C PHE A 47 -2.79 8.95 2.03
N LEU A 48 -2.76 7.67 1.71
CA LEU A 48 -3.37 7.11 0.51
C LEU A 48 -4.44 6.12 0.96
N ARG A 49 -5.62 6.22 0.39
CA ARG A 49 -6.75 5.37 0.82
C ARG A 49 -7.37 4.62 -0.35
N LEU A 50 -7.59 3.33 -0.13
CA LEU A 50 -8.39 2.49 -1.01
C LEU A 50 -9.34 1.69 -0.12
N ASN A 51 -10.63 2.03 -0.16
CA ASN A 51 -11.66 1.41 0.68
C ASN A 51 -11.27 1.47 2.16
N ASN A 52 -11.11 0.33 2.82
CA ASN A 52 -10.78 0.28 4.25
C ASN A 52 -9.28 0.28 4.53
N LEU A 53 -8.43 0.40 3.51
CA LEU A 53 -6.98 0.42 3.70
C LEU A 53 -6.47 1.84 3.55
N THR A 54 -5.75 2.32 4.56
CA THR A 54 -5.04 3.60 4.52
C THR A 54 -3.56 3.32 4.68
N LEU A 55 -2.77 3.90 3.78
CA LEU A 55 -1.31 3.87 3.87
C LEU A 55 -0.82 5.26 4.27
N GLU A 56 0.08 5.30 5.25
CA GLU A 56 0.85 6.51 5.52
C GLU A 56 2.22 6.33 4.87
N VAL A 57 2.56 7.23 3.94
CA VAL A 57 3.83 7.18 3.22
C VAL A 57 4.61 8.45 3.55
N TRP A 58 5.88 8.28 3.92
CA TRP A 58 6.72 9.43 4.25
C TRP A 58 8.11 9.27 3.67
N THR A 59 8.74 10.42 3.39
CA THR A 59 10.12 10.40 2.91
C THR A 59 11.06 10.09 4.05
N MET A 60 11.99 9.19 3.81
CA MET A 60 13.02 8.80 4.76
C MET A 60 14.24 8.32 4.00
N ASP A 61 15.38 8.92 4.30
CA ASP A 61 16.64 8.57 3.66
C ASP A 61 17.70 8.36 4.75
N PRO A 62 18.34 7.19 4.81
CA PRO A 62 18.21 6.10 3.84
C PRO A 62 16.99 5.20 4.11
N THR A 63 16.38 4.73 3.02
CA THR A 63 15.36 3.67 3.04
C THR A 63 15.79 2.64 2.01
N PRO A 64 15.84 1.34 2.34
CA PRO A 64 16.38 0.34 1.41
C PRO A 64 15.61 0.17 0.11
N MET A 65 14.33 0.55 0.06
CA MET A 65 13.46 0.40 -1.13
C MET A 65 13.40 -1.04 -1.63
N GLU A 66 13.44 -2.00 -0.70
CA GLU A 66 13.34 -3.42 -0.96
C GLU A 66 12.61 -4.09 0.19
N ASN A 67 12.30 -5.38 0.06
CA ASN A 67 11.57 -6.11 1.09
C ASN A 67 12.36 -6.15 2.40
N GLY A 68 11.63 -5.88 3.49
CA GLY A 68 12.13 -6.04 4.84
C GLY A 68 11.62 -7.33 5.46
N ALA A 69 11.72 -7.42 6.80
CA ALA A 69 11.19 -8.57 7.55
C ALA A 69 9.68 -8.67 7.40
N ILE A 70 8.97 -7.52 7.47
CA ILE A 70 7.58 -7.42 7.03
C ILE A 70 7.66 -6.98 5.59
N ASN A 71 7.33 -7.87 4.65
CA ASN A 71 7.67 -7.64 3.26
C ASN A 71 6.48 -7.51 2.31
N HIS A 72 5.26 -7.66 2.80
CA HIS A 72 4.08 -7.48 1.95
C HIS A 72 2.82 -7.33 2.79
N PHE A 73 1.79 -6.85 2.16
CA PHE A 73 0.42 -6.96 2.63
C PHE A 73 -0.43 -7.43 1.45
N ALA A 74 -1.57 -8.04 1.74
CA ALA A 74 -2.44 -8.60 0.72
C ALA A 74 -3.75 -7.83 0.68
N LEU A 75 -4.27 -7.65 -0.52
CA LEU A 75 -5.55 -7.00 -0.75
C LEU A 75 -6.60 -8.06 -1.07
N ASP A 76 -7.77 -7.92 -0.49
CA ASP A 76 -8.91 -8.76 -0.85
C ASP A 76 -9.50 -8.30 -2.17
N SER A 77 -10.06 -9.24 -2.91
CA SER A 77 -10.79 -8.96 -4.13
C SER A 77 -12.06 -9.80 -4.16
N THR A 78 -13.15 -9.21 -4.64
CA THR A 78 -14.40 -9.95 -4.85
C THR A 78 -14.41 -10.70 -6.16
N ASP A 79 -13.45 -10.43 -7.05
CA ASP A 79 -13.33 -11.08 -8.35
C ASP A 79 -11.86 -11.08 -8.76
N ILE A 80 -11.17 -12.16 -8.40
CA ILE A 80 -9.71 -12.21 -8.61
C ILE A 80 -9.33 -12.21 -10.08
N GLU A 81 -10.14 -12.82 -10.94
CA GLU A 81 -9.84 -12.81 -12.38
C GLU A 81 -9.92 -11.40 -12.96
N ALA A 82 -10.93 -10.64 -12.58
CA ALA A 82 -11.08 -9.26 -13.03
C ALA A 82 -9.95 -8.38 -12.49
N SER A 83 -9.61 -8.53 -11.21
CA SER A 83 -8.52 -7.77 -10.59
C SER A 83 -7.18 -8.09 -11.25
N PHE A 84 -6.93 -9.37 -11.53
CA PHE A 84 -5.69 -9.80 -12.19
C PHE A 84 -5.58 -9.22 -13.59
N ALA A 85 -6.69 -9.27 -14.36
CA ALA A 85 -6.71 -8.72 -15.72
C ALA A 85 -6.45 -7.21 -15.72
N GLU A 86 -7.04 -6.48 -14.78
CA GLU A 86 -6.82 -5.04 -14.66
C GLU A 86 -5.38 -4.72 -14.27
N ALA A 87 -4.82 -5.50 -13.33
CA ALA A 87 -3.43 -5.33 -12.91
C ALA A 87 -2.47 -5.56 -14.08
N GLN A 88 -2.77 -6.52 -14.96
CA GLN A 88 -1.98 -6.74 -16.17
C GLN A 88 -2.04 -5.54 -17.11
N LYS A 89 -3.22 -4.94 -17.30
CA LYS A 89 -3.37 -3.74 -18.11
C LYS A 89 -2.58 -2.57 -17.57
N LEU A 90 -2.46 -2.46 -16.24
CA LEU A 90 -1.70 -1.42 -15.57
C LEU A 90 -0.19 -1.65 -15.62
N GLY A 91 0.25 -2.80 -16.11
CA GLY A 91 1.66 -3.13 -16.23
C GLY A 91 2.32 -3.51 -14.92
N LEU A 92 1.55 -4.03 -13.97
CA LEU A 92 2.11 -4.46 -12.68
C LEU A 92 2.89 -5.76 -12.84
N ASN A 93 3.92 -5.95 -12.00
CA ASN A 93 4.74 -7.15 -12.02
C ASN A 93 4.10 -8.25 -11.17
N PHE A 94 4.19 -9.48 -11.64
CA PHE A 94 3.68 -10.65 -10.93
C PHE A 94 4.80 -11.66 -10.76
N ALA A 95 5.05 -12.08 -9.53
CA ALA A 95 6.10 -13.05 -9.23
C ALA A 95 5.80 -14.41 -9.88
N GLU A 96 4.55 -14.88 -9.83
CA GLU A 96 4.13 -16.17 -10.39
C GLU A 96 3.58 -16.07 -11.80
N GLY A 97 3.22 -14.87 -12.25
CA GLY A 97 2.67 -14.67 -13.59
C GLY A 97 1.27 -15.17 -13.81
N SER A 98 0.64 -15.78 -12.82
CA SER A 98 -0.71 -16.36 -12.94
C SER A 98 -1.38 -16.41 -11.57
N ILE A 99 -2.70 -16.62 -11.60
CA ILE A 99 -3.50 -16.80 -10.39
C ILE A 99 -3.15 -18.14 -9.75
N GLN A 100 -2.88 -18.11 -8.44
CA GLN A 100 -2.61 -19.29 -7.64
C GLN A 100 -3.86 -19.66 -6.84
N HIS A 101 -4.19 -20.93 -6.78
CA HIS A 101 -5.32 -21.44 -6.00
C HIS A 101 -4.78 -22.22 -4.80
N ILE A 102 -5.29 -21.87 -3.62
CA ILE A 102 -4.90 -22.52 -2.37
C ILE A 102 -6.16 -23.12 -1.74
N ASP A 103 -6.14 -24.41 -1.50
CA ASP A 103 -7.25 -25.14 -0.89
C ASP A 103 -7.25 -24.99 0.64
#